data_bd30f2c68fcb585ab07d73f5381e806b
#
_entry.id   bd30f2c68fcb585ab07d73f5381e806b
#
_cell.length_a   1.000
_cell.length_b   1.000
_cell.length_c   1.000
_cell.angle_alpha   90.00
_cell.angle_beta   90.00
_cell.angle_gamma   90.00
#
_symmetry.space_group_name_H-M   'P 1'
#
loop_
_entity.id
_entity.type
_entity.pdbx_description
1 polymer ?
#
loop_
_entity_poly.entity_id
_entity_poly.type
_entity_poly.pdbx_seq_one_letter_code
_entity_poly.pdbx_strand_id
1 'polypeptide(L)'
;LSKEAVDAFLHERLAIESTPSGILNRHDSINQARFTEDIGRIQAWIAAGDTYQINHSYRIAGEVYGSPLALYAQLRERQPGPYGAYLDDGNDIVLSQSPELFIKRTNGIFVAQPMKGTADARHQAAHELSDDPKNQAENVMIVDLLRNDLGRISEPGSVTVPALFEVNRHGNLLQMTSTVQ
;
A
#
# COMPACT_ATOMS: atom_id res chain seq x y z
N LEU A 1 1.53 -9.54 16.70
CA LEU A 1 1.53 -8.60 17.83
C LEU A 1 0.24 -7.79 17.80
N SER A 2 -0.38 -7.52 18.97
CA SER A 2 -1.50 -6.58 19.03
C SER A 2 -1.02 -5.15 18.85
N LYS A 3 -1.93 -4.25 18.47
CA LYS A 3 -1.60 -2.82 18.32
C LYS A 3 -1.04 -2.24 19.62
N GLU A 4 -1.67 -2.58 20.76
CA GLU A 4 -1.27 -2.12 22.09
C GLU A 4 0.16 -2.57 22.45
N ALA A 5 0.54 -3.80 22.11
CA ALA A 5 1.89 -4.31 22.33
C ALA A 5 2.94 -3.58 21.48
N VAL A 6 2.59 -3.24 20.24
CA VAL A 6 3.46 -2.44 19.36
C VAL A 6 3.58 -1.01 19.86
N ASP A 7 2.47 -0.39 20.28
CA ASP A 7 2.48 0.97 20.81
C ASP A 7 3.31 1.06 22.11
N ALA A 8 3.17 0.09 23.03
CA ALA A 8 3.95 0.03 24.26
C ALA A 8 5.46 -0.12 23.96
N PHE A 9 5.82 -1.03 23.04
CA PHE A 9 7.22 -1.23 22.62
C PHE A 9 7.81 0.06 22.02
N LEU A 10 7.09 0.70 21.11
CA LEU A 10 7.55 1.94 20.49
C LEU A 10 7.70 3.05 21.53
N HIS A 11 6.74 3.19 22.46
CA HIS A 11 6.80 4.21 23.50
C HIS A 11 8.00 4.01 24.41
N GLU A 12 8.29 2.78 24.85
CA GLU A 12 9.46 2.47 25.67
C GLU A 12 10.77 2.77 24.94
N ARG A 13 10.91 2.32 23.69
CA ARG A 13 12.13 2.51 22.89
C ARG A 13 12.36 3.96 22.50
N LEU A 14 11.32 4.69 22.12
CA LEU A 14 11.42 6.09 21.73
C LEU A 14 11.71 7.02 22.90
N ALA A 15 11.32 6.66 24.12
CA ALA A 15 11.74 7.38 25.33
C ALA A 15 13.27 7.35 25.52
N ILE A 16 13.94 6.31 25.00
CA ILE A 16 15.40 6.17 25.04
C ILE A 16 16.07 6.86 23.84
N GLU A 17 15.40 6.92 22.68
CA GLU A 17 15.95 7.36 21.38
C GLU A 17 15.34 8.71 20.90
N SER A 18 15.19 9.69 21.74
CA SER A 18 14.52 10.97 21.43
C SER A 18 15.30 11.90 20.46
N THR A 19 16.08 11.36 19.53
CA THR A 19 16.83 12.15 18.55
C THR A 19 15.99 12.46 17.31
N PRO A 20 16.09 13.69 16.75
CA PRO A 20 15.49 14.01 15.46
C PRO A 20 15.96 13.02 14.38
N SER A 21 15.02 12.56 13.55
CA SER A 21 15.32 11.63 12.47
C SER A 21 14.61 12.03 11.18
N GLY A 22 15.21 11.67 10.04
CA GLY A 22 14.67 12.03 8.74
C GLY A 22 15.56 11.57 7.59
N ILE A 23 15.27 12.11 6.39
CA ILE A 23 15.98 11.78 5.15
C ILE A 23 16.45 13.09 4.51
N LEU A 24 17.74 13.19 4.24
CA LEU A 24 18.40 14.31 3.57
C LEU A 24 18.84 13.93 2.14
N ASN A 25 19.25 14.92 1.37
CA ASN A 25 19.87 14.74 0.05
C ASN A 25 19.12 13.78 -0.87
N ARG A 26 17.78 13.90 -0.88
CA ARG A 26 16.94 13.04 -1.72
C ARG A 26 17.19 13.30 -3.19
N HIS A 27 17.32 12.22 -3.97
CA HIS A 27 17.43 12.28 -5.42
C HIS A 27 16.72 11.09 -6.07
N ASP A 28 16.11 11.34 -7.22
CA ASP A 28 15.39 10.33 -7.99
C ASP A 28 16.37 9.50 -8.83
N SER A 29 16.10 8.20 -9.01
CA SER A 29 16.91 7.31 -9.85
C SER A 29 16.71 7.54 -11.34
N ILE A 30 15.71 8.31 -11.74
CA ILE A 30 15.43 8.76 -13.09
C ILE A 30 15.17 10.27 -13.12
N ASN A 31 15.45 10.90 -14.25
CA ASN A 31 15.06 12.30 -14.48
C ASN A 31 13.68 12.40 -15.17
N GLN A 32 13.16 13.63 -15.26
CA GLN A 32 11.87 13.89 -15.88
C GLN A 32 11.80 13.44 -17.35
N ALA A 33 12.88 13.61 -18.11
CA ALA A 33 12.91 13.19 -19.52
C ALA A 33 12.74 11.68 -19.65
N ARG A 34 13.46 10.90 -18.84
CA ARG A 34 13.33 9.45 -18.80
C ARG A 34 11.95 9.01 -18.34
N PHE A 35 11.38 9.65 -17.32
CA PHE A 35 10.02 9.37 -16.88
C PHE A 35 9.00 9.57 -18.01
N THR A 36 9.09 10.70 -18.74
CA THR A 36 8.19 11.01 -19.87
C THR A 36 8.33 9.99 -21.00
N GLU A 37 9.57 9.57 -21.33
CA GLU A 37 9.83 8.53 -22.34
C GLU A 37 9.18 7.20 -21.92
N ASP A 38 9.39 6.76 -20.69
CA ASP A 38 8.83 5.50 -20.18
C ASP A 38 7.30 5.51 -20.18
N ILE A 39 6.65 6.61 -19.79
CA ILE A 39 5.19 6.75 -19.86
C ILE A 39 4.70 6.67 -21.31
N GLY A 40 5.39 7.32 -22.26
CA GLY A 40 5.05 7.24 -23.69
C GLY A 40 5.12 5.80 -24.23
N ARG A 41 6.15 5.03 -23.85
CA ARG A 41 6.28 3.60 -24.20
C ARG A 41 5.16 2.76 -23.59
N ILE A 42 4.83 2.98 -22.30
CA ILE A 42 3.73 2.28 -21.62
C ILE A 42 2.40 2.53 -22.32
N GLN A 43 2.10 3.78 -22.66
CA GLN A 43 0.89 4.13 -23.39
C GLN A 43 0.82 3.45 -24.77
N ALA A 44 1.95 3.35 -25.48
CA ALA A 44 2.03 2.64 -26.75
C ALA A 44 1.72 1.14 -26.61
N TRP A 45 2.27 0.45 -25.59
CA TRP A 45 1.98 -0.95 -25.32
C TRP A 45 0.51 -1.19 -24.95
N ILE A 46 -0.08 -0.30 -24.13
CA ILE A 46 -1.51 -0.39 -23.80
C ILE A 46 -2.37 -0.19 -25.07
N ALA A 47 -2.03 0.78 -25.93
CA ALA A 47 -2.76 1.02 -27.17
C ALA A 47 -2.63 -0.15 -28.17
N ALA A 48 -1.49 -0.83 -28.19
CA ALA A 48 -1.26 -2.03 -29.02
C ALA A 48 -1.97 -3.29 -28.48
N GLY A 49 -2.45 -3.27 -27.24
CA GLY A 49 -3.06 -4.43 -26.58
C GLY A 49 -2.05 -5.43 -26.00
N ASP A 50 -0.77 -5.07 -25.94
CA ASP A 50 0.29 -5.91 -25.35
C ASP A 50 0.11 -6.06 -23.84
N THR A 51 -0.47 -5.06 -23.21
CA THR A 51 -0.83 -5.06 -21.79
C THR A 51 -2.00 -4.12 -21.55
N TYR A 52 -2.68 -4.27 -20.40
CA TYR A 52 -3.78 -3.37 -20.00
C TYR A 52 -3.40 -2.43 -18.85
N GLN A 53 -2.34 -2.75 -18.10
CA GLN A 53 -1.83 -1.94 -16.99
C GLN A 53 -0.35 -2.21 -16.77
N ILE A 54 0.40 -1.16 -16.42
CA ILE A 54 1.80 -1.26 -15.95
C ILE A 54 1.97 -0.37 -14.71
N ASN A 55 2.54 -0.94 -13.67
CA ASN A 55 2.96 -0.17 -12.49
C ASN A 55 4.38 0.35 -12.74
N HIS A 56 4.48 1.61 -13.18
CA HIS A 56 5.77 2.26 -13.35
C HIS A 56 6.30 2.72 -11.99
N SER A 57 7.51 2.31 -11.64
CA SER A 57 8.14 2.69 -10.38
C SER A 57 9.61 3.07 -10.57
N TYR A 58 10.10 3.96 -9.71
CA TYR A 58 11.51 4.34 -9.63
C TYR A 58 11.91 4.51 -8.16
N ARG A 59 13.20 4.59 -7.91
CA ARG A 59 13.75 4.76 -6.57
C ARG A 59 14.00 6.23 -6.26
N ILE A 60 13.70 6.60 -5.02
CA ILE A 60 14.18 7.84 -4.41
C ILE A 60 15.23 7.42 -3.39
N ALA A 61 16.47 7.82 -3.58
CA ALA A 61 17.54 7.57 -2.65
C ALA A 61 17.81 8.82 -1.79
N GLY A 62 18.45 8.64 -0.64
CA GLY A 62 18.79 9.72 0.27
C GLY A 62 19.59 9.21 1.45
N GLU A 63 20.00 10.11 2.33
CA GLU A 63 20.76 9.83 3.53
C GLU A 63 19.86 9.87 4.75
N VAL A 64 19.77 8.77 5.48
CA VAL A 64 19.01 8.70 6.73
C VAL A 64 19.88 9.26 7.87
N TYR A 65 19.32 10.16 8.66
CA TYR A 65 19.94 10.65 9.89
C TYR A 65 19.06 10.33 11.11
N GLY A 66 19.68 10.17 12.25
CA GLY A 66 19.00 9.80 13.50
C GLY A 66 18.63 8.30 13.53
N SER A 67 17.73 7.96 14.45
CA SER A 67 17.27 6.59 14.62
C SER A 67 16.26 6.18 13.56
N PRO A 68 16.47 5.06 12.81
CA PRO A 68 15.46 4.51 11.90
C PRO A 68 14.15 4.14 12.61
N LEU A 69 14.20 3.70 13.87
CA LEU A 69 13.01 3.41 14.65
C LEU A 69 12.20 4.68 14.97
N ALA A 70 12.87 5.79 15.29
CA ALA A 70 12.23 7.07 15.49
C ALA A 70 11.61 7.59 14.18
N LEU A 71 12.29 7.40 13.04
CA LEU A 71 11.73 7.72 11.72
C LEU A 71 10.47 6.87 11.43
N TYR A 72 10.51 5.57 11.70
CA TYR A 72 9.35 4.69 11.56
C TYR A 72 8.16 5.16 12.39
N ALA A 73 8.39 5.50 13.66
CA ALA A 73 7.33 5.98 14.55
C ALA A 73 6.70 7.29 14.04
N GLN A 74 7.50 8.24 13.57
CA GLN A 74 6.99 9.48 12.97
C GLN A 74 6.18 9.25 11.72
N LEU A 75 6.61 8.31 10.84
CA LEU A 75 5.87 7.94 9.64
C LEU A 75 4.53 7.30 10.01
N ARG A 76 4.53 6.38 10.98
CA ARG A 76 3.33 5.69 11.46
C ARG A 76 2.32 6.65 12.10
N GLU A 77 2.78 7.68 12.81
CA GLU A 77 1.91 8.71 13.39
C GLU A 77 1.26 9.58 12.31
N ARG A 78 2.03 9.97 11.29
CA ARG A 78 1.53 10.83 10.19
C ARG A 78 0.59 10.10 9.25
N GLN A 79 0.90 8.85 8.95
CA GLN A 79 0.16 8.01 8.00
C GLN A 79 -0.03 6.62 8.60
N PRO A 80 -0.99 6.44 9.52
CA PRO A 80 -1.26 5.14 10.13
C PRO A 80 -1.75 4.16 9.06
N GLY A 81 -0.98 3.10 8.85
CA GLY A 81 -1.32 1.99 7.96
C GLY A 81 -1.61 0.72 8.75
N PRO A 82 -2.58 -0.12 8.33
CA PRO A 82 -2.91 -1.36 9.03
C PRO A 82 -1.81 -2.42 8.94
N TYR A 83 -0.92 -2.33 7.97
CA TYR A 83 0.14 -3.32 7.68
C TYR A 83 1.53 -2.72 7.75
N GLY A 84 1.74 -1.75 8.66
CA GLY A 84 3.06 -1.20 8.93
C GLY A 84 3.99 -2.23 9.56
N ALA A 85 5.28 -2.20 9.19
CA ALA A 85 6.30 -3.08 9.73
C ALA A 85 7.66 -2.38 9.84
N TYR A 86 8.37 -2.66 10.93
CA TYR A 86 9.78 -2.36 11.11
C TYR A 86 10.53 -3.68 11.13
N LEU A 87 11.43 -3.89 10.19
CA LEU A 87 12.24 -5.10 10.08
C LEU A 87 13.71 -4.70 10.15
N ASP A 88 14.47 -5.38 11.01
CA ASP A 88 15.89 -5.15 11.22
C ASP A 88 16.57 -6.53 11.30
N ASP A 89 17.48 -6.81 10.37
CA ASP A 89 18.25 -8.05 10.35
C ASP A 89 19.70 -7.86 10.80
N GLY A 90 20.02 -6.65 11.29
CA GLY A 90 21.35 -6.26 11.74
C GLY A 90 22.25 -5.68 10.65
N ASN A 91 21.90 -5.83 9.37
CA ASN A 91 22.60 -5.21 8.22
C ASN A 91 21.70 -4.18 7.55
N ASP A 92 20.44 -4.56 7.29
CA ASP A 92 19.47 -3.74 6.60
C ASP A 92 18.25 -3.49 7.48
N ILE A 93 17.68 -2.29 7.36
CA ILE A 93 16.45 -1.91 8.04
C ILE A 93 15.38 -1.56 7.02
N VAL A 94 14.22 -2.21 7.12
CA VAL A 94 13.07 -1.94 6.27
C VAL A 94 11.96 -1.28 7.09
N LEU A 95 11.55 -0.07 6.66
CA LEU A 95 10.41 0.66 7.22
C LEU A 95 9.26 0.56 6.23
N SER A 96 8.26 -0.26 6.53
CA SER A 96 7.06 -0.41 5.69
C SER A 96 5.87 0.31 6.31
N GLN A 97 5.12 1.05 5.49
CA GLN A 97 3.87 1.72 5.85
C GLN A 97 2.76 1.30 4.87
N SER A 98 2.64 -0.02 4.62
CA SER A 98 1.67 -0.54 3.66
C SER A 98 0.23 -0.35 4.13
N PRO A 99 -0.63 0.27 3.31
CA PRO A 99 -2.07 0.33 3.58
C PRO A 99 -2.82 -0.91 3.06
N GLU A 100 -2.20 -1.71 2.20
CA GLU A 100 -2.83 -2.78 1.42
C GLU A 100 -2.44 -4.17 1.93
N LEU A 101 -3.43 -5.07 2.01
CA LEU A 101 -3.23 -6.49 2.30
C LEU A 101 -3.02 -7.26 0.99
N PHE A 102 -1.79 -7.69 0.73
CA PHE A 102 -1.51 -8.59 -0.37
C PHE A 102 -2.19 -9.94 -0.18
N ILE A 103 -1.82 -10.66 0.89
CA ILE A 103 -2.43 -11.94 1.25
C ILE A 103 -2.27 -12.23 2.75
N LYS A 104 -3.32 -12.78 3.34
CA LYS A 104 -3.33 -13.29 4.71
C LYS A 104 -3.92 -14.69 4.71
N ARG A 105 -3.30 -15.61 5.46
CA ARG A 105 -3.85 -16.94 5.71
C ARG A 105 -4.19 -17.11 7.19
N THR A 106 -5.44 -17.47 7.48
CA THR A 106 -5.89 -17.73 8.85
C THR A 106 -6.83 -18.94 8.82
N ASN A 107 -6.54 -19.97 9.61
CA ASN A 107 -7.36 -21.19 9.70
C ASN A 107 -7.66 -21.84 8.34
N GLY A 108 -6.69 -21.84 7.42
CA GLY A 108 -6.85 -22.40 6.09
C GLY A 108 -7.49 -21.48 5.06
N ILE A 109 -8.05 -20.34 5.47
CA ILE A 109 -8.67 -19.36 4.57
C ILE A 109 -7.63 -18.33 4.14
N PHE A 110 -7.54 -18.10 2.84
CA PHE A 110 -6.76 -17.01 2.25
C PHE A 110 -7.65 -15.79 2.06
N VAL A 111 -7.13 -14.62 2.39
CA VAL A 111 -7.81 -13.33 2.21
C VAL A 111 -6.85 -12.36 1.52
N ALA A 112 -7.31 -11.72 0.46
CA ALA A 112 -6.64 -10.59 -0.20
C ALA A 112 -7.58 -9.38 -0.21
N GLN A 113 -7.02 -8.18 -0.03
CA GLN A 113 -7.79 -6.93 -0.02
C GLN A 113 -7.17 -5.93 -0.99
N PRO A 114 -7.48 -6.06 -2.29
CA PRO A 114 -6.99 -5.12 -3.29
C PRO A 114 -7.54 -3.73 -3.04
N MET A 115 -6.70 -2.74 -3.31
CA MET A 115 -7.00 -1.34 -3.10
C MET A 115 -6.86 -0.58 -4.41
N LYS A 116 -7.94 0.07 -4.85
CA LYS A 116 -7.97 1.01 -5.99
C LYS A 116 -8.92 2.16 -5.67
N GLY A 117 -8.53 3.33 -6.04
CA GLY A 117 -9.23 4.56 -5.69
C GLY A 117 -8.73 5.15 -4.36
N THR A 118 -8.22 6.38 -4.46
CA THR A 118 -7.71 7.15 -3.33
C THR A 118 -8.22 8.58 -3.43
N ALA A 119 -8.72 9.12 -2.33
CA ALA A 119 -9.17 10.49 -2.25
C ALA A 119 -8.69 11.17 -0.96
N ASP A 120 -8.66 12.49 -0.97
CA ASP A 120 -8.36 13.28 0.22
C ASP A 120 -9.65 13.47 1.04
N ALA A 121 -9.66 12.91 2.25
CA ALA A 121 -10.81 12.96 3.18
C ALA A 121 -11.20 14.39 3.62
N ARG A 122 -10.37 15.40 3.31
CA ARG A 122 -10.68 16.81 3.58
C ARG A 122 -11.53 17.45 2.48
N HIS A 123 -11.53 16.85 1.28
CA HIS A 123 -12.14 17.41 0.07
C HIS A 123 -13.19 16.51 -0.57
N GLN A 124 -13.22 15.23 -0.21
CA GLN A 124 -14.13 14.26 -0.81
C GLN A 124 -14.79 13.38 0.26
N ALA A 125 -16.07 13.08 0.11
CA ALA A 125 -16.79 12.16 0.97
C ALA A 125 -16.57 10.70 0.54
N ALA A 126 -16.70 9.76 1.48
CA ALA A 126 -16.47 8.34 1.22
C ALA A 126 -17.39 7.78 0.12
N HIS A 127 -18.66 8.19 0.09
CA HIS A 127 -19.62 7.73 -0.90
C HIS A 127 -19.28 8.23 -2.32
N GLU A 128 -18.70 9.42 -2.48
CA GLU A 128 -18.27 9.91 -3.79
C GLU A 128 -17.16 9.05 -4.38
N LEU A 129 -16.29 8.51 -3.54
CA LEU A 129 -15.24 7.59 -3.98
C LEU A 129 -15.81 6.21 -4.30
N SER A 130 -16.72 5.68 -3.45
CA SER A 130 -17.34 4.35 -3.67
C SER A 130 -18.26 4.33 -4.89
N ASP A 131 -18.87 5.46 -5.25
CA ASP A 131 -19.82 5.56 -6.35
C ASP A 131 -19.15 5.97 -7.68
N ASP A 132 -17.85 6.27 -7.67
CA ASP A 132 -17.10 6.66 -8.87
C ASP A 132 -16.92 5.47 -9.85
N PRO A 133 -17.50 5.53 -11.06
CA PRO A 133 -17.49 4.39 -11.99
C PRO A 133 -16.09 4.00 -12.45
N LYS A 134 -15.15 4.96 -12.55
CA LYS A 134 -13.77 4.68 -12.95
C LYS A 134 -13.05 3.89 -11.86
N ASN A 135 -13.13 4.35 -10.61
CA ASN A 135 -12.50 3.67 -9.48
C ASN A 135 -13.11 2.27 -9.25
N GLN A 136 -14.44 2.12 -9.43
CA GLN A 136 -15.11 0.82 -9.39
C GLN A 136 -14.58 -0.14 -10.47
N ALA A 137 -14.48 0.33 -11.72
CA ALA A 137 -13.98 -0.50 -12.82
C ALA A 137 -12.53 -0.95 -12.60
N GLU A 138 -11.66 -0.04 -12.14
CA GLU A 138 -10.27 -0.37 -11.80
C GLU A 138 -10.19 -1.38 -10.64
N ASN A 139 -11.05 -1.25 -9.63
CA ASN A 139 -11.10 -2.16 -8.49
C ASN A 139 -11.59 -3.55 -8.91
N VAL A 140 -12.70 -3.65 -9.66
CA VAL A 140 -13.25 -4.92 -10.17
C VAL A 140 -12.22 -5.69 -11.00
N MET A 141 -11.46 -5.00 -11.85
CA MET A 141 -10.41 -5.63 -12.66
C MET A 141 -9.37 -6.35 -11.79
N ILE A 142 -8.97 -5.76 -10.67
CA ILE A 142 -8.02 -6.39 -9.75
C ILE A 142 -8.69 -7.48 -8.90
N VAL A 143 -9.94 -7.30 -8.51
CA VAL A 143 -10.73 -8.34 -7.83
C VAL A 143 -10.81 -9.60 -8.69
N ASP A 144 -11.09 -9.48 -10.00
CA ASP A 144 -11.16 -10.63 -10.91
C ASP A 144 -9.81 -11.31 -11.10
N LEU A 145 -8.71 -10.55 -11.16
CA LEU A 145 -7.36 -11.10 -11.18
C LEU A 145 -7.09 -11.93 -9.93
N LEU A 146 -7.37 -11.38 -8.74
CA LEU A 146 -7.15 -12.08 -7.47
C LEU A 146 -8.09 -13.27 -7.28
N ARG A 147 -9.33 -13.21 -7.76
CA ARG A 147 -10.22 -14.39 -7.79
C ARG A 147 -9.62 -15.52 -8.60
N ASN A 148 -9.06 -15.21 -9.78
CA ASN A 148 -8.37 -16.20 -10.60
C ASN A 148 -7.14 -16.77 -9.87
N ASP A 149 -6.31 -15.92 -9.27
CA ASP A 149 -5.07 -16.35 -8.59
C ASP A 149 -5.38 -17.20 -7.35
N LEU A 150 -6.32 -16.78 -6.49
CA LEU A 150 -6.77 -17.57 -5.36
C LEU A 150 -7.47 -18.86 -5.79
N GLY A 151 -8.22 -18.84 -6.89
CA GLY A 151 -8.88 -20.02 -7.44
C GLY A 151 -7.92 -21.13 -7.87
N ARG A 152 -6.66 -20.78 -8.18
CA ARG A 152 -5.62 -21.78 -8.54
C ARG A 152 -5.07 -22.55 -7.34
N ILE A 153 -5.25 -22.05 -6.12
CA ILE A 153 -4.72 -22.63 -4.87
C ILE A 153 -5.82 -22.99 -3.87
N SER A 154 -7.07 -22.71 -4.19
CA SER A 154 -8.24 -22.96 -3.35
C SER A 154 -9.07 -24.13 -3.88
N GLU A 155 -9.98 -24.65 -3.06
CA GLU A 155 -10.94 -25.66 -3.51
C GLU A 155 -11.86 -25.08 -4.60
N PRO A 156 -12.17 -25.84 -5.66
CA PRO A 156 -13.05 -25.37 -6.72
C PRO A 156 -14.39 -24.84 -6.18
N GLY A 157 -14.74 -23.60 -6.54
CA GLY A 157 -15.99 -22.96 -6.14
C GLY A 157 -15.98 -22.33 -4.73
N SER A 158 -14.86 -22.38 -4.00
CA SER A 158 -14.77 -21.80 -2.66
C SER A 158 -14.45 -20.30 -2.64
N VAL A 159 -13.90 -19.75 -3.73
CA VAL A 159 -13.52 -18.33 -3.79
C VAL A 159 -14.74 -17.44 -3.84
N THR A 160 -14.82 -16.52 -2.89
CA THR A 160 -15.92 -15.55 -2.74
C THR A 160 -15.41 -14.11 -2.66
N VAL A 161 -16.31 -13.17 -2.88
CA VAL A 161 -16.06 -11.73 -2.74
C VAL A 161 -17.08 -11.17 -1.73
N PRO A 162 -16.80 -11.27 -0.43
CA PRO A 162 -17.77 -10.86 0.60
C PRO A 162 -17.98 -9.34 0.68
N ALA A 163 -17.04 -8.55 0.16
CA ALA A 163 -17.15 -7.10 0.18
C ALA A 163 -16.55 -6.48 -1.09
N LEU A 164 -17.27 -5.51 -1.67
CA LEU A 164 -16.84 -4.69 -2.81
C LEU A 164 -16.96 -3.20 -2.45
N PHE A 165 -15.96 -2.43 -2.90
CA PHE A 165 -15.96 -0.95 -2.86
C PHE A 165 -16.09 -0.35 -1.46
N GLU A 166 -15.64 -1.03 -0.43
CA GLU A 166 -15.59 -0.47 0.92
C GLU A 166 -14.58 0.67 0.99
N VAL A 167 -15.00 1.83 1.49
CA VAL A 167 -14.11 2.97 1.65
C VAL A 167 -13.68 3.08 3.11
N ASN A 168 -12.38 2.96 3.32
CA ASN A 168 -11.73 3.07 4.61
C ASN A 168 -10.93 4.37 4.71
N ARG A 169 -10.92 4.97 5.90
CA ARG A 169 -10.15 6.18 6.17
C ARG A 169 -8.85 5.84 6.86
N HIS A 170 -7.74 6.33 6.29
CA HIS A 170 -6.39 6.25 6.85
C HIS A 170 -5.80 7.65 6.98
N GLY A 171 -5.89 8.25 8.17
CA GLY A 171 -5.49 9.64 8.38
C GLY A 171 -6.34 10.61 7.54
N ASN A 172 -5.70 11.30 6.60
CA ASN A 172 -6.36 12.22 5.66
C ASN A 172 -6.69 11.57 4.30
N LEU A 173 -6.48 10.27 4.14
CA LEU A 173 -6.78 9.56 2.91
C LEU A 173 -8.01 8.67 3.08
N LEU A 174 -8.86 8.68 2.05
CA LEU A 174 -9.89 7.67 1.80
C LEU A 174 -9.34 6.68 0.78
N GLN A 175 -9.54 5.39 1.04
CA GLN A 175 -9.08 4.33 0.14
C GLN A 175 -10.18 3.31 -0.05
N MET A 176 -10.45 2.96 -1.32
CA MET A 176 -11.47 1.97 -1.67
C MET A 176 -10.83 0.58 -1.77
N THR A 177 -11.37 -0.35 -1.01
CA THR A 177 -10.91 -1.75 -0.93
C THR A 177 -12.03 -2.71 -1.27
N SER A 178 -11.69 -3.87 -1.77
CA SER A 178 -12.57 -5.03 -1.88
C SER A 178 -11.94 -6.22 -1.18
N THR A 179 -12.72 -7.23 -0.82
CA THR A 179 -12.22 -8.42 -0.14
C THR A 179 -12.49 -9.65 -0.98
N VAL A 180 -11.44 -10.44 -1.24
CA VAL A 180 -11.49 -11.75 -1.92
C VAL A 180 -11.00 -12.81 -0.95
N GLN A 181 -11.75 -13.89 -0.80
CA GLN A 181 -11.39 -15.01 0.07
C GLN A 181 -11.79 -16.34 -0.53
#